data_9cdc92f0e5e53d7d3b61ec4ff9f1076e
#
_entry.id   9cdc92f0e5e53d7d3b61ec4ff9f1076e
#
_cell.length_a   1.000
_cell.length_b   1.000
_cell.length_c   1.000
_cell.angle_alpha   90.00
_cell.angle_beta   90.00
_cell.angle_gamma   90.00
#
_symmetry.space_group_name_H-M   'P 1'
#
loop_
_entity.id
_entity.type
_entity.pdbx_description
1 polymer ?
#
loop_
_entity_poly.entity_id
_entity_poly.type
_entity_poly.pdbx_seq_one_letter_code
_entity_poly.pdbx_strand_id
1 'polypeptide(L)' 'MGVRVIIKNSEAGMNVAMDLEPSNSVQEIIDSIAMYWEKDAGAYVIRKGKKLLRGEQMIGDLGFAENDEIELIPDPEGGI' A
#
# COMPACT_ATOMS: atom_id res chain seq x y z
N MET A 1 13.11 12.24 3.99
CA MET A 1 13.80 11.06 3.48
C MET A 1 12.85 9.90 3.33
N GLY A 2 12.96 9.22 2.21
CA GLY A 2 12.06 8.13 1.92
C GLY A 2 12.47 6.83 2.57
N VAL A 3 11.54 5.90 2.58
CA VAL A 3 11.80 4.54 3.04
C VAL A 3 11.36 3.59 1.93
N ARG A 4 12.14 2.55 1.70
CA ARG A 4 11.80 1.56 0.68
C ARG A 4 10.97 0.45 1.31
N VAL A 5 9.84 0.15 0.70
CA VAL A 5 9.00 -0.97 1.13
C VAL A 5 8.76 -1.91 -0.03
N ILE A 6 8.40 -3.14 0.30
CA ILE A 6 8.06 -4.15 -0.70
C ILE A 6 6.56 -4.36 -0.63
N ILE A 7 5.89 -4.09 -1.75
CA ILE A 7 4.44 -4.21 -1.83
C ILE A 7 4.12 -5.51 -2.56
N LYS A 8 3.36 -6.35 -1.89
CA LYS A 8 2.99 -7.66 -2.43
C LYS A 8 1.55 -7.66 -2.89
N ASN A 9 1.32 -8.27 -4.04
CA ASN A 9 -0.03 -8.51 -4.54
C ASN A 9 -0.25 -10.01 -4.54
N SER A 10 -0.92 -10.52 -3.50
CA SER A 10 -1.14 -11.96 -3.33
C SER A 10 -1.99 -12.55 -4.42
N GLU A 11 -2.95 -11.79 -4.93
CA GLU A 11 -3.84 -12.28 -5.99
C GLU A 11 -3.07 -12.63 -7.25
N ALA A 12 -2.10 -11.79 -7.59
CA ALA A 12 -1.35 -11.96 -8.82
C ALA A 12 0.01 -12.61 -8.60
N GLY A 13 0.41 -12.80 -7.36
CA GLY A 13 1.72 -13.35 -7.04
C GLY A 13 2.87 -12.44 -7.42
N MET A 14 2.65 -11.12 -7.37
CA MET A 14 3.64 -10.15 -7.79
C MET A 14 4.08 -9.28 -6.64
N ASN A 15 5.33 -8.80 -6.72
CA ASN A 15 5.90 -7.90 -5.74
C ASN A 15 6.51 -6.70 -6.46
N VAL A 16 6.53 -5.55 -5.80
CA VAL A 16 7.23 -4.39 -6.31
C VAL A 16 7.85 -3.64 -5.14
N ALA A 17 9.06 -3.13 -5.32
CA ALA A 17 9.71 -2.27 -4.34
C ALA A 17 9.38 -0.82 -4.68
N MET A 18 9.02 -0.05 -3.68
CA MET A 18 8.63 1.35 -3.89
C MET A 18 9.23 2.20 -2.77
N ASP A 19 9.74 3.37 -3.14
CA ASP A 19 10.23 4.34 -2.17
C ASP A 19 9.07 5.22 -1.74
N LEU A 20 8.83 5.30 -0.44
CA LEU A 20 7.76 6.09 0.14
C LEU A 20 8.32 7.29 0.88
N GLU A 21 7.63 8.42 0.79
CA GLU A 21 8.00 9.62 1.52
C GLU A 21 7.09 9.78 2.73
N PRO A 22 7.60 10.34 3.84
CA PRO A 22 6.74 10.56 5.02
C PRO A 22 5.53 11.44 4.72
N SER A 23 5.64 12.30 3.73
CA SER A 23 4.55 13.20 3.35
C SER A 23 3.51 12.53 2.44
N ASN A 24 3.78 11.32 1.98
CA ASN A 24 2.80 10.58 1.19
C ASN A 24 1.68 10.07 2.09
N SER A 25 0.47 9.99 1.55
CA SER A 25 -0.63 9.31 2.22
C SER A 25 -0.71 7.88 1.72
N VAL A 26 -1.38 7.03 2.49
CA VAL A 26 -1.62 5.65 2.07
C VAL A 26 -2.41 5.64 0.76
N GLN A 27 -3.36 6.56 0.59
CA GLN A 27 -4.15 6.63 -0.63
C GLN A 27 -3.27 6.89 -1.86
N GLU A 28 -2.27 7.76 -1.71
CA GLU A 28 -1.33 8.02 -2.80
C GLU A 28 -0.58 6.76 -3.21
N ILE A 29 -0.22 5.94 -2.23
CA ILE A 29 0.47 4.69 -2.51
C ILE A 29 -0.46 3.72 -3.22
N ILE A 30 -1.70 3.61 -2.74
CA ILE A 30 -2.69 2.74 -3.38
C ILE A 30 -2.91 3.17 -4.82
N ASP A 31 -3.07 4.48 -5.05
CA ASP A 31 -3.30 4.99 -6.40
C ASP A 31 -2.13 4.66 -7.34
N SER A 32 -0.90 4.84 -6.86
CA SER A 32 0.28 4.57 -7.66
C SER A 32 0.39 3.08 -8.01
N ILE A 33 0.17 2.22 -7.01
CA ILE A 33 0.28 0.78 -7.22
C ILE A 33 -0.85 0.27 -8.10
N ALA A 34 -2.05 0.78 -7.91
CA ALA A 34 -3.19 0.38 -8.73
C ALA A 34 -2.94 0.74 -10.20
N MET A 35 -2.37 1.93 -10.43
CA MET A 35 -2.01 2.33 -11.79
C MET A 35 -0.93 1.42 -12.37
N TYR A 36 0.08 1.10 -11.56
CA TYR A 36 1.18 0.25 -11.99
C TYR A 36 0.69 -1.14 -12.42
N TRP A 37 -0.26 -1.69 -11.69
CA TRP A 37 -0.81 -3.02 -11.96
C TRP A 37 -2.14 -2.97 -12.71
N GLU A 38 -2.57 -1.80 -13.16
CA GLU A 38 -3.80 -1.60 -13.92
C GLU A 38 -5.02 -2.13 -13.16
N LYS A 39 -5.09 -1.77 -11.87
CA LYS A 39 -6.19 -2.15 -10.98
C LYS A 39 -7.01 -0.94 -10.60
N ASP A 40 -8.19 -1.20 -10.05
CA ASP A 40 -9.08 -0.14 -9.56
C ASP A 40 -8.65 0.23 -8.13
N ALA A 41 -8.12 1.44 -7.96
CA ALA A 41 -7.63 1.91 -6.67
C ALA A 41 -8.71 1.88 -5.59
N GLY A 42 -9.97 2.09 -5.96
CA GLY A 42 -11.06 2.09 -5.00
C GLY A 42 -11.42 0.72 -4.44
N ALA A 43 -10.90 -0.34 -5.06
CA ALA A 43 -11.24 -1.71 -4.67
C ALA A 43 -10.19 -2.34 -3.76
N TYR A 44 -9.14 -1.62 -3.40
CA TYR A 44 -8.02 -2.22 -2.67
C TYR A 44 -7.63 -1.40 -1.46
N VAL A 45 -7.05 -2.07 -0.48
CA VAL A 45 -6.45 -1.44 0.70
C VAL A 45 -5.06 -2.03 0.90
N ILE A 46 -4.28 -1.40 1.77
CA ILE A 46 -2.97 -1.89 2.14
C ILE A 46 -3.03 -2.50 3.52
N ARG A 47 -2.39 -3.64 3.68
CA ARG A 47 -2.28 -4.32 4.97
C ARG A 47 -0.81 -4.40 5.37
N LYS A 48 -0.51 -4.02 6.61
CA LYS A 48 0.82 -4.16 7.18
C LYS A 48 0.70 -5.13 8.36
N GLY A 49 1.16 -6.37 8.15
CA GLY A 49 0.97 -7.42 9.14
C GLY A 49 -0.51 -7.73 9.29
N LYS A 50 -1.05 -7.50 10.48
CA LYS A 50 -2.46 -7.75 10.75
C LYS A 50 -3.30 -6.49 10.71
N LYS A 51 -2.69 -5.37 10.34
CA LYS A 51 -3.35 -4.07 10.42
C LYS A 51 -3.67 -3.54 9.03
N LEU A 52 -4.93 -3.15 8.83
CA LEU A 52 -5.33 -2.47 7.59
C LEU A 52 -5.02 -1.00 7.71
N LEU A 53 -4.45 -0.44 6.66
CA LEU A 53 -4.10 0.98 6.62
C LEU A 53 -5.15 1.73 5.82
N ARG A 54 -5.55 2.87 6.34
CA ARG A 54 -6.57 3.69 5.70
C ARG A 54 -5.93 4.78 4.84
N GLY A 55 -6.66 5.17 3.79
CA GLY A 55 -6.12 6.07 2.79
C GLY A 55 -5.67 7.43 3.31
N GLU A 56 -6.34 7.95 4.34
CA GLU A 56 -6.01 9.26 4.88
C GLU A 56 -4.79 9.25 5.83
N GLN A 57 -4.29 8.08 6.19
CA GLN A 57 -3.12 8.01 7.06
C GLN A 57 -1.86 8.41 6.31
N MET A 58 -0.94 9.04 7.01
CA MET A 58 0.32 9.49 6.42
C MET A 58 1.41 8.46 6.67
N ILE A 59 2.26 8.29 5.69
CA ILE A 59 3.35 7.29 5.78
C ILE A 59 4.26 7.58 6.96
N GLY A 60 4.56 8.86 7.20
CA GLY A 60 5.43 9.24 8.32
C GLY A 60 4.87 8.88 9.68
N ASP A 61 3.56 8.75 9.80
CA ASP A 61 2.91 8.43 11.07
C ASP A 61 2.81 6.94 11.32
N LEU A 62 3.11 6.10 10.34
CA LEU A 62 2.92 4.66 10.44
C LEU A 62 4.18 3.91 10.83
N GLY A 63 5.32 4.59 10.86
CA GLY A 63 6.55 4.00 11.35
C GLY A 63 7.14 2.91 10.48
N PHE A 64 7.08 3.09 9.17
CA PHE A 64 7.69 2.12 8.27
C PHE A 64 9.21 2.09 8.43
N ALA A 65 9.78 0.89 8.34
CA ALA A 65 11.20 0.69 8.32
C ALA A 65 11.64 0.26 6.93
N GLU A 66 12.94 0.41 6.65
CA GLU A 66 13.50 0.03 5.37
C GLU A 66 13.25 -1.45 5.10
N ASN A 67 12.78 -1.74 3.90
CA ASN A 67 12.46 -3.10 3.44
C ASN A 67 11.26 -3.74 4.13
N ASP A 68 10.42 -2.95 4.78
CA ASP A 68 9.17 -3.48 5.31
C ASP A 68 8.32 -4.04 4.19
N GLU A 69 7.57 -5.07 4.50
CA GLU A 69 6.66 -5.69 3.54
C GLU A 69 5.23 -5.30 3.87
N ILE A 70 4.52 -4.83 2.85
CA ILE A 70 3.11 -4.53 2.96
C ILE A 70 2.40 -5.24 1.82
N GLU A 71 1.09 -5.33 1.93
CA GLU A 71 0.32 -6.13 1.01
C GLU A 71 -0.86 -5.34 0.47
N LEU A 72 -1.06 -5.40 -0.85
CA LEU A 72 -2.24 -4.84 -1.47
C LEU A 72 -3.29 -5.94 -1.54
N ILE A 73 -4.41 -5.73 -0.89
CA ILE A 73 -5.47 -6.75 -0.83
C ILE A 73 -6.79 -6.11 -1.22
N PRO A 74 -7.75 -6.91 -1.70
CA PRO A 74 -9.08 -6.40 -1.97
C PRO A 74 -9.70 -5.85 -0.68
N ASP A 75 -10.41 -4.74 -0.80
CA ASP A 75 -11.06 -4.12 0.35
C ASP A 75 -12.22 -4.99 0.82
N PRO A 76 -12.15 -5.53 2.04
CA PRO A 76 -13.22 -6.41 2.52
C PRO A 76 -14.52 -5.69 2.80
N GLU A 77 -14.50 -4.37 2.94
CA GLU A 77 -15.69 -3.60 3.26
C GLU A 77 -16.24 -2.84 2.07
N GLY A 78 -15.41 -2.51 1.12
CA GLY A 78 -15.80 -1.68 0.01
C GLY A 78 -16.11 -2.43 -1.27
N GLY A 79 -16.16 -3.72 -1.20
CA GLY A 79 -16.24 -4.55 -2.38
C GLY A 79 -17.60 -4.70 -3.00
N ILE A 80 -18.47 -3.82 -2.77
CA ILE A 80 -19.82 -3.96 -3.32
C ILE A 80 -20.00 -3.12 -4.56
#